data_c8c262d5f3557709d68a13c8e112d818
#
_entry.id   c8c262d5f3557709d68a13c8e112d818
#
_cell.length_a   1.000
_cell.length_b   1.000
_cell.length_c   1.000
_cell.angle_alpha   90.00
_cell.angle_beta   90.00
_cell.angle_gamma   90.00
#
_symmetry.space_group_name_H-M   'P 1'
#
loop_
_entity.id
_entity.type
_entity.pdbx_description
1 polymer ?
#
loop_
_entity_poly.entity_id
_entity_poly.type
_entity_poly.pdbx_seq_one_letter_code
_entity_poly.pdbx_strand_id
1 'polypeptide(L)'
;MAVEDRRQRAHNAAINHESHTGVPNVTSQYEPLVEPGRLMLNIPVPMRDGVNLSADIWLPDSSQGDGPWPVLLLRTIYDNQDARYIGWTREFIKRGYAVVVQDCRGRGDSDGVWEPYVCEYEDGFDTHEWVGEQSWCDGNVGTFGLSYPGFTQTLPAALRSKYLKAVAPIASQQDNYGHHRVNGVIHHSVSLTFLNMLGRSLQSESLKHFDQMEFFKGLPIDTAMEVITPTHSYYRGVVEHEQYDDWWDSYSLCNKYGEMAVPSLFIAGWFDSLSHENFKLFNGWSKGAANEDARKKTKLIVGPWSHQISPWGRDPMGENGEYQDRVFGKGALWDIIDMHTHWYDQRLKGVDTGIDEEPPIRLFVMGANEWRYEHEWPLARTEWVKFYLHSDGDAAGDGGWMSTSLPSFGEVADGFTYDPENPVPSWGAQYQSLDFCGPRDRTEIEKRADVLTFTTETLTEDIEVTGPISATIWASSDALDTDFTATLVDVEPAAADTAAADTHDKAIILCEGIVRARFRNGTDNPELMMPGDIYEFEIDMWDTSNLFKAGHRIRIEISSSNFPRYNRNLNSGNPIATDTEIVVANQT
;
A
#
# COMPACT_ATOMS: atom_id res chain seq x y z
N MET A 1 -26.98 17.63 -17.00
CA MET A 1 -26.32 17.58 -18.33
C MET A 1 -24.81 17.46 -18.22
N ALA A 2 -24.09 18.21 -17.42
CA ALA A 2 -22.62 18.05 -17.29
C ALA A 2 -22.16 16.80 -16.50
N VAL A 3 -22.94 16.35 -15.55
CA VAL A 3 -22.64 15.14 -14.75
C VAL A 3 -22.92 13.85 -15.53
N GLU A 4 -23.96 13.84 -16.36
CA GLU A 4 -24.24 12.73 -17.26
C GLU A 4 -23.19 12.59 -18.37
N ASP A 5 -22.66 13.70 -18.87
CA ASP A 5 -21.62 13.71 -19.90
C ASP A 5 -20.27 13.20 -19.35
N ARG A 6 -19.96 13.45 -18.07
CA ARG A 6 -18.76 12.90 -17.41
C ARG A 6 -18.93 11.43 -17.02
N ARG A 7 -20.12 11.01 -16.58
CA ARG A 7 -20.43 9.58 -16.38
C ARG A 7 -20.34 8.80 -17.68
N GLN A 8 -20.82 9.39 -18.77
CA GLN A 8 -20.71 8.82 -20.12
C GLN A 8 -19.25 8.78 -20.60
N ARG A 9 -18.41 9.75 -20.25
CA ARG A 9 -16.96 9.72 -20.57
C ARG A 9 -16.20 8.70 -19.72
N ALA A 10 -16.51 8.57 -18.44
CA ALA A 10 -15.94 7.52 -17.57
C ALA A 10 -16.42 6.12 -18.03
N HIS A 11 -17.70 5.99 -18.39
CA HIS A 11 -18.24 4.74 -18.93
C HIS A 11 -17.66 4.43 -20.34
N ASN A 12 -17.48 5.44 -21.18
CA ASN A 12 -16.86 5.27 -22.51
C ASN A 12 -15.33 5.11 -22.43
N ALA A 13 -14.66 5.65 -21.42
CA ALA A 13 -13.26 5.37 -21.14
C ALA A 13 -13.07 3.90 -20.68
N ALA A 14 -14.00 3.37 -19.88
CA ALA A 14 -14.01 1.96 -19.50
C ALA A 14 -14.33 1.02 -20.68
N ILE A 15 -15.06 1.50 -21.72
CA ILE A 15 -15.42 0.70 -22.90
C ILE A 15 -14.40 0.86 -24.03
N ASN A 16 -13.66 1.98 -24.11
CA ASN A 16 -12.61 2.24 -25.10
C ASN A 16 -11.19 1.99 -24.60
N HIS A 17 -11.00 1.14 -23.61
CA HIS A 17 -9.72 0.45 -23.50
C HIS A 17 -9.58 -0.52 -24.68
N GLU A 18 -9.42 0.04 -25.90
CA GLU A 18 -8.52 -0.60 -26.84
C GLU A 18 -7.28 -0.95 -26.03
N SER A 19 -6.93 -2.21 -26.06
CA SER A 19 -5.75 -2.80 -25.47
C SER A 19 -4.52 -1.88 -25.61
N HIS A 20 -4.47 -0.80 -24.85
CA HIS A 20 -3.23 -0.28 -24.37
C HIS A 20 -2.73 -1.28 -23.32
N THR A 21 -2.43 -2.49 -23.78
CA THR A 21 -1.22 -3.14 -23.36
C THR A 21 -0.10 -2.19 -23.78
N GLY A 22 -0.07 -1.03 -23.16
CA GLY A 22 1.04 -0.11 -23.19
C GLY A 22 2.20 -0.61 -22.34
N VAL A 23 2.22 -1.91 -22.05
CA VAL A 23 3.48 -2.63 -21.91
C VAL A 23 4.08 -2.58 -23.29
N PRO A 24 5.12 -1.74 -23.55
CA PRO A 24 5.85 -1.81 -24.79
C PRO A 24 6.12 -3.30 -24.99
N ASN A 25 5.99 -3.77 -26.21
CA ASN A 25 6.24 -5.17 -26.52
C ASN A 25 7.67 -5.46 -26.04
N VAL A 26 7.80 -5.82 -24.76
CA VAL A 26 9.06 -5.86 -24.01
C VAL A 26 10.04 -6.75 -24.74
N THR A 27 9.53 -7.77 -25.43
CA THR A 27 10.31 -8.68 -26.26
C THR A 27 10.97 -8.01 -27.46
N SER A 28 10.46 -6.88 -27.97
CA SER A 28 11.04 -6.17 -29.10
C SER A 28 12.11 -5.14 -28.72
N GLN A 29 12.22 -4.79 -27.44
CA GLN A 29 13.15 -3.77 -26.95
C GLN A 29 14.46 -4.35 -26.40
N TYR A 30 14.50 -5.66 -26.14
CA TYR A 30 15.68 -6.31 -25.56
C TYR A 30 16.46 -7.07 -26.60
N GLU A 31 17.78 -6.90 -26.60
CA GLU A 31 18.68 -7.75 -27.35
C GLU A 31 18.49 -9.21 -26.90
N PRO A 32 18.43 -10.19 -27.80
CA PRO A 32 18.34 -11.59 -27.42
C PRO A 32 19.56 -11.99 -26.59
N LEU A 33 19.38 -12.93 -25.64
CA LEU A 33 20.52 -13.54 -24.96
C LEU A 33 21.35 -14.32 -26.00
N VAL A 34 22.62 -13.96 -26.11
CA VAL A 34 23.47 -14.46 -27.17
C VAL A 34 23.97 -15.88 -26.89
N GLU A 35 23.99 -16.30 -25.62
CA GLU A 35 24.58 -17.58 -25.20
C GLU A 35 23.50 -18.62 -24.83
N PRO A 36 23.35 -19.70 -25.61
CA PRO A 36 22.51 -20.83 -25.22
C PRO A 36 22.98 -21.44 -23.89
N GLY A 37 22.03 -21.78 -23.01
CA GLY A 37 22.32 -22.39 -21.71
C GLY A 37 22.49 -21.42 -20.54
N ARG A 38 22.42 -20.12 -20.80
CA ARG A 38 22.40 -19.07 -19.76
C ARG A 38 20.99 -18.78 -19.23
N LEU A 39 19.97 -19.36 -19.82
CA LEU A 39 18.59 -19.34 -19.38
C LEU A 39 18.11 -20.79 -19.21
N MET A 40 17.64 -21.13 -18.03
CA MET A 40 17.07 -22.42 -17.70
C MET A 40 15.64 -22.20 -17.23
N LEU A 41 14.67 -22.77 -17.91
CA LEU A 41 13.22 -22.56 -17.65
C LEU A 41 12.62 -23.76 -16.93
N ASN A 42 11.64 -23.46 -16.06
CA ASN A 42 10.85 -24.47 -15.36
C ASN A 42 11.71 -25.50 -14.59
N ILE A 43 12.77 -25.03 -13.92
CA ILE A 43 13.62 -25.88 -13.12
C ILE A 43 12.88 -26.25 -11.82
N PRO A 44 12.67 -27.56 -11.54
CA PRO A 44 12.01 -27.97 -10.32
C PRO A 44 12.91 -27.75 -9.10
N VAL A 45 12.43 -26.95 -8.15
CA VAL A 45 13.07 -26.73 -6.85
C VAL A 45 12.31 -27.55 -5.80
N PRO A 46 12.91 -28.61 -5.24
CA PRO A 46 12.22 -29.49 -4.31
C PRO A 46 12.08 -28.84 -2.93
N MET A 47 10.86 -28.80 -2.42
CA MET A 47 10.56 -28.41 -1.04
C MET A 47 10.69 -29.60 -0.09
N ARG A 48 10.82 -29.34 1.21
CA ARG A 48 10.99 -30.36 2.27
C ARG A 48 9.88 -31.42 2.33
N ASP A 49 8.68 -31.07 1.86
CA ASP A 49 7.51 -31.96 1.81
C ASP A 49 7.36 -32.71 0.47
N GLY A 50 8.32 -32.53 -0.45
CA GLY A 50 8.35 -33.20 -1.75
C GLY A 50 7.58 -32.51 -2.87
N VAL A 51 6.97 -31.36 -2.62
CA VAL A 51 6.39 -30.51 -3.67
C VAL A 51 7.53 -29.83 -4.45
N ASN A 52 7.39 -29.69 -5.78
CA ASN A 52 8.37 -28.98 -6.59
C ASN A 52 7.83 -27.62 -7.00
N LEU A 53 8.60 -26.56 -6.77
CA LEU A 53 8.29 -25.22 -7.25
C LEU A 53 9.07 -24.94 -8.52
N SER A 54 8.41 -24.32 -9.50
CA SER A 54 9.01 -23.98 -10.80
C SER A 54 9.83 -22.71 -10.68
N ALA A 55 11.07 -22.74 -11.14
CA ALA A 55 11.95 -21.59 -11.16
C ALA A 55 12.60 -21.40 -12.55
N ASP A 56 12.64 -20.14 -13.00
CA ASP A 56 13.43 -19.73 -14.15
C ASP A 56 14.74 -19.13 -13.67
N ILE A 57 15.87 -19.60 -14.22
CA ILE A 57 17.21 -19.22 -13.81
C ILE A 57 17.90 -18.49 -14.95
N TRP A 58 18.33 -17.30 -14.68
CA TRP A 58 19.05 -16.42 -15.62
C TRP A 58 20.48 -16.21 -15.12
N LEU A 59 21.46 -16.62 -15.91
CA LEU A 59 22.86 -16.44 -15.56
C LEU A 59 23.46 -15.30 -16.38
N PRO A 60 24.43 -14.55 -15.81
CA PRO A 60 25.20 -13.55 -16.55
C PRO A 60 25.89 -14.15 -17.78
N ASP A 61 26.13 -13.35 -18.80
CA ASP A 61 26.87 -13.78 -19.97
C ASP A 61 28.39 -13.93 -19.67
N SER A 62 29.14 -14.51 -20.61
CA SER A 62 30.57 -14.74 -20.43
C SER A 62 31.40 -13.46 -20.25
N SER A 63 30.88 -12.30 -20.62
CA SER A 63 31.56 -11.00 -20.38
C SER A 63 31.62 -10.66 -18.89
N GLN A 64 30.72 -11.25 -18.08
CA GLN A 64 30.67 -11.13 -16.61
C GLN A 64 31.44 -12.26 -15.91
N GLY A 65 32.26 -13.04 -16.63
CA GLY A 65 33.03 -14.17 -16.12
C GLY A 65 32.25 -15.50 -16.15
N ASP A 66 32.88 -16.55 -15.60
CA ASP A 66 32.34 -17.91 -15.61
C ASP A 66 31.56 -18.26 -14.32
N GLY A 67 31.44 -17.32 -13.38
CA GLY A 67 30.84 -17.54 -12.07
C GLY A 67 31.77 -18.20 -11.06
N PRO A 68 31.31 -18.65 -9.90
CA PRO A 68 29.93 -18.45 -9.43
C PRO A 68 29.59 -16.98 -9.15
N TRP A 69 28.29 -16.64 -9.19
CA TRP A 69 27.79 -15.28 -9.01
C TRP A 69 26.94 -15.13 -7.77
N PRO A 70 26.84 -13.93 -7.18
CA PRO A 70 25.79 -13.62 -6.22
C PRO A 70 24.44 -13.70 -6.91
N VAL A 71 23.42 -14.14 -6.14
CA VAL A 71 22.08 -14.43 -6.67
C VAL A 71 21.06 -13.45 -6.14
N LEU A 72 20.20 -12.96 -7.02
CA LEU A 72 18.97 -12.25 -6.68
C LEU A 72 17.77 -13.16 -6.93
N LEU A 73 17.00 -13.44 -5.87
CA LEU A 73 15.83 -14.30 -5.91
C LEU A 73 14.55 -13.47 -5.81
N LEU A 74 13.60 -13.75 -6.70
CA LEU A 74 12.23 -13.26 -6.65
C LEU A 74 11.27 -14.46 -6.59
N ARG A 75 10.39 -14.51 -5.60
CA ARG A 75 9.31 -15.49 -5.52
C ARG A 75 7.99 -14.77 -5.73
N THR A 76 7.15 -15.27 -6.64
CA THR A 76 5.96 -14.56 -7.13
C THR A 76 4.72 -15.46 -7.21
N ILE A 77 3.57 -14.85 -7.02
CA ILE A 77 2.25 -15.45 -7.31
C ILE A 77 1.69 -14.96 -8.65
N TYR A 78 2.40 -14.05 -9.33
CA TYR A 78 1.91 -13.34 -10.50
C TYR A 78 2.38 -13.92 -11.84
N ASP A 79 3.04 -15.08 -11.84
CA ASP A 79 3.70 -15.71 -12.99
C ASP A 79 5.18 -15.29 -13.13
N ASN A 80 6.09 -16.26 -13.12
CA ASN A 80 7.53 -16.03 -13.28
C ASN A 80 7.90 -15.51 -14.68
N GLN A 81 6.99 -15.60 -15.66
CA GLN A 81 7.13 -15.06 -17.00
C GLN A 81 6.58 -13.62 -17.15
N ASP A 82 6.16 -12.96 -16.07
CA ASP A 82 5.70 -11.56 -16.16
C ASP A 82 6.78 -10.67 -16.78
N ALA A 83 6.38 -9.87 -17.77
CA ALA A 83 7.30 -9.03 -18.55
C ALA A 83 8.11 -8.06 -17.67
N ARG A 84 7.57 -7.64 -16.51
CA ARG A 84 8.28 -6.80 -15.54
C ARG A 84 9.50 -7.52 -14.98
N TYR A 85 9.33 -8.77 -14.55
CA TYR A 85 10.41 -9.58 -13.96
C TYR A 85 11.49 -9.88 -15.00
N ILE A 86 11.09 -10.16 -16.24
CA ILE A 86 12.03 -10.33 -17.35
C ILE A 86 12.86 -9.06 -17.55
N GLY A 87 12.23 -7.88 -17.51
CA GLY A 87 12.91 -6.59 -17.63
C GLY A 87 13.98 -6.38 -16.56
N TRP A 88 13.63 -6.59 -15.31
CA TRP A 88 14.56 -6.43 -14.18
C TRP A 88 15.68 -7.46 -14.19
N THR A 89 15.33 -8.71 -14.45
CA THR A 89 16.28 -9.81 -14.56
C THR A 89 17.38 -9.48 -15.55
N ARG A 90 17.01 -8.98 -16.73
CA ARG A 90 18.00 -8.60 -17.77
C ARG A 90 18.94 -7.49 -17.31
N GLU A 91 18.46 -6.54 -16.54
CA GLU A 91 19.31 -5.48 -16.01
C GLU A 91 20.24 -6.00 -14.89
N PHE A 92 19.78 -6.90 -14.04
CA PHE A 92 20.63 -7.49 -13.01
C PHE A 92 21.70 -8.44 -13.57
N ILE A 93 21.39 -9.27 -14.58
CA ILE A 93 22.41 -10.14 -15.19
C ILE A 93 23.52 -9.35 -15.88
N LYS A 94 23.21 -8.19 -16.50
CA LYS A 94 24.21 -7.26 -17.05
C LYS A 94 25.15 -6.70 -15.96
N ARG A 95 24.68 -6.66 -14.72
CA ARG A 95 25.47 -6.19 -13.57
C ARG A 95 26.16 -7.32 -12.81
N GLY A 96 26.16 -8.55 -13.36
CA GLY A 96 26.88 -9.70 -12.81
C GLY A 96 26.17 -10.40 -11.67
N TYR A 97 24.84 -10.35 -11.61
CA TYR A 97 24.01 -11.18 -10.72
C TYR A 97 23.39 -12.33 -11.49
N ALA A 98 23.42 -13.55 -10.96
CA ALA A 98 22.48 -14.55 -11.38
C ALA A 98 21.10 -14.22 -10.79
N VAL A 99 20.03 -14.50 -11.53
CA VAL A 99 18.65 -14.20 -11.08
C VAL A 99 17.80 -15.46 -11.14
N VAL A 100 17.07 -15.70 -10.09
CA VAL A 100 16.08 -16.78 -9.99
C VAL A 100 14.71 -16.15 -9.83
N VAL A 101 13.77 -16.47 -10.70
CA VAL A 101 12.37 -16.08 -10.60
C VAL A 101 11.54 -17.34 -10.42
N GLN A 102 10.91 -17.49 -9.25
CA GLN A 102 10.18 -18.70 -8.86
C GLN A 102 8.71 -18.42 -8.67
N ASP A 103 7.86 -19.25 -9.25
CA ASP A 103 6.44 -19.29 -8.90
C ASP A 103 6.25 -19.86 -7.49
N CYS A 104 5.43 -19.20 -6.68
CA CYS A 104 5.01 -19.73 -5.39
C CYS A 104 4.17 -21.00 -5.56
N ARG A 105 4.04 -21.76 -4.49
CA ARG A 105 3.28 -23.03 -4.43
C ARG A 105 1.88 -22.88 -5.02
N GLY A 106 1.51 -23.75 -5.95
CA GLY A 106 0.20 -23.74 -6.60
C GLY A 106 -0.05 -22.57 -7.56
N ARG A 107 1.00 -21.79 -7.91
CA ARG A 107 0.92 -20.69 -8.88
C ARG A 107 1.77 -21.01 -10.10
N GLY A 108 1.41 -20.40 -11.25
CA GLY A 108 2.11 -20.62 -12.50
C GLY A 108 2.37 -22.10 -12.79
N ASP A 109 3.63 -22.46 -12.99
CA ASP A 109 4.07 -23.83 -13.27
C ASP A 109 4.50 -24.61 -12.02
N SER A 110 4.37 -24.04 -10.79
CA SER A 110 4.68 -24.74 -9.54
C SER A 110 3.62 -25.76 -9.15
N ASP A 111 4.05 -26.86 -8.53
CA ASP A 111 3.16 -27.86 -7.97
C ASP A 111 2.47 -27.39 -6.67
N GLY A 112 1.53 -28.19 -6.18
CA GLY A 112 0.84 -27.94 -4.92
C GLY A 112 -0.42 -27.10 -5.06
N VAL A 113 -0.89 -26.60 -3.92
CA VAL A 113 -2.08 -25.75 -3.79
C VAL A 113 -1.66 -24.43 -3.15
N TRP A 114 -2.10 -23.33 -3.73
CA TRP A 114 -1.82 -22.01 -3.17
C TRP A 114 -2.79 -21.70 -2.02
N GLU A 115 -2.23 -21.44 -0.87
CA GLU A 115 -2.90 -20.83 0.26
C GLU A 115 -2.11 -19.56 0.59
N PRO A 116 -2.69 -18.37 0.42
CA PRO A 116 -1.98 -17.11 0.62
C PRO A 116 -1.25 -17.05 1.97
N TYR A 117 0.02 -16.70 1.93
CA TYR A 117 0.93 -16.51 3.08
C TYR A 117 1.31 -17.78 3.87
N VAL A 118 0.58 -18.88 3.75
CA VAL A 118 0.72 -20.07 4.62
C VAL A 118 2.07 -20.77 4.43
N CYS A 119 2.43 -21.06 3.18
CA CYS A 119 3.66 -21.85 2.89
C CYS A 119 4.90 -20.99 2.64
N GLU A 120 4.79 -19.66 2.69
CA GLU A 120 5.87 -18.78 2.24
C GLU A 120 7.10 -18.82 3.15
N TYR A 121 6.94 -19.18 4.42
CA TYR A 121 8.03 -19.38 5.38
C TYR A 121 8.98 -20.49 4.94
N GLU A 122 8.46 -21.72 4.90
CA GLU A 122 9.25 -22.92 4.62
C GLU A 122 9.69 -22.97 3.18
N ASP A 123 8.80 -22.67 2.23
CA ASP A 123 9.12 -22.68 0.80
C ASP A 123 10.21 -21.67 0.45
N GLY A 124 10.16 -20.47 1.05
CA GLY A 124 11.20 -19.48 0.88
C GLY A 124 12.53 -19.90 1.46
N PHE A 125 12.55 -20.47 2.65
CA PHE A 125 13.76 -21.01 3.26
C PHE A 125 14.36 -22.12 2.42
N ASP A 126 13.56 -23.12 2.02
CA ASP A 126 14.02 -24.26 1.21
C ASP A 126 14.59 -23.78 -0.13
N THR A 127 13.97 -22.75 -0.72
CA THR A 127 14.49 -22.12 -1.94
C THR A 127 15.82 -21.43 -1.70
N HIS A 128 16.01 -20.70 -0.57
CA HIS A 128 17.30 -20.09 -0.25
C HIS A 128 18.42 -21.12 -0.12
N GLU A 129 18.14 -22.24 0.58
CA GLU A 129 19.11 -23.33 0.76
C GLU A 129 19.43 -23.98 -0.59
N TRP A 130 18.41 -24.31 -1.39
CA TRP A 130 18.60 -24.92 -2.70
C TRP A 130 19.43 -24.01 -3.66
N VAL A 131 19.08 -22.72 -3.73
CA VAL A 131 19.81 -21.75 -4.56
C VAL A 131 21.26 -21.62 -4.11
N GLY A 132 21.50 -21.52 -2.80
CA GLY A 132 22.82 -21.38 -2.23
C GLY A 132 23.75 -22.58 -2.46
N GLU A 133 23.20 -23.77 -2.71
CA GLU A 133 23.94 -25.01 -2.98
C GLU A 133 24.26 -25.21 -4.47
N GLN A 134 23.75 -24.37 -5.36
CA GLN A 134 24.01 -24.50 -6.78
C GLN A 134 25.43 -24.09 -7.14
N SER A 135 26.04 -24.83 -8.09
CA SER A 135 27.45 -24.57 -8.51
C SER A 135 27.67 -23.21 -9.16
N TRP A 136 26.62 -22.57 -9.64
CA TRP A 136 26.63 -21.24 -10.22
C TRP A 136 26.40 -20.11 -9.20
N CYS A 137 26.04 -20.45 -7.94
CA CYS A 137 25.87 -19.50 -6.83
C CYS A 137 27.16 -19.41 -6.02
N ASP A 138 27.59 -18.19 -5.68
CA ASP A 138 28.77 -17.95 -4.82
C ASP A 138 28.48 -18.10 -3.31
N GLY A 139 27.23 -18.45 -2.95
CA GLY A 139 26.77 -18.59 -1.58
C GLY A 139 26.17 -17.29 -1.00
N ASN A 140 26.03 -16.22 -1.80
CA ASN A 140 25.42 -14.99 -1.40
C ASN A 140 24.08 -14.80 -2.12
N VAL A 141 22.96 -14.87 -1.38
CA VAL A 141 21.61 -14.71 -1.90
C VAL A 141 21.01 -13.43 -1.33
N GLY A 142 20.49 -12.57 -2.21
CA GLY A 142 19.59 -11.47 -1.88
C GLY A 142 18.22 -11.69 -2.49
N THR A 143 17.20 -11.00 -1.99
CA THR A 143 15.81 -11.16 -2.48
C THR A 143 15.21 -9.81 -2.85
N PHE A 144 14.36 -9.76 -3.85
CA PHE A 144 13.74 -8.53 -4.34
C PHE A 144 12.30 -8.77 -4.77
N GLY A 145 11.50 -7.71 -4.86
CA GLY A 145 10.14 -7.77 -5.39
C GLY A 145 9.18 -6.80 -4.70
N LEU A 146 8.07 -6.55 -5.40
CA LEU A 146 7.02 -5.61 -5.02
C LEU A 146 5.77 -6.36 -4.55
N SER A 147 5.10 -5.88 -3.50
CA SER A 147 3.81 -6.38 -3.06
C SER A 147 3.93 -7.78 -2.45
N TYR A 148 3.18 -8.77 -2.91
CA TYR A 148 3.33 -10.15 -2.46
C TYR A 148 4.77 -10.66 -2.57
N PRO A 149 5.53 -10.43 -3.67
CA PRO A 149 6.97 -10.68 -3.71
C PRO A 149 7.81 -9.87 -2.70
N GLY A 150 7.30 -8.81 -2.12
CA GLY A 150 7.87 -8.15 -0.94
C GLY A 150 7.70 -9.00 0.31
N PHE A 151 6.51 -9.54 0.49
CA PHE A 151 6.17 -10.40 1.63
C PHE A 151 6.90 -11.75 1.60
N THR A 152 7.07 -12.36 0.41
CA THR A 152 7.84 -13.61 0.26
C THR A 152 9.31 -13.49 0.63
N GLN A 153 9.82 -12.27 0.87
CA GLN A 153 11.17 -12.01 1.36
C GLN A 153 11.23 -11.96 2.89
N THR A 154 10.25 -11.27 3.48
CA THR A 154 10.28 -10.96 4.92
C THR A 154 9.97 -12.18 5.78
N LEU A 155 9.03 -13.02 5.40
CA LEU A 155 8.67 -14.22 6.13
C LEU A 155 9.83 -15.23 6.26
N PRO A 156 10.46 -15.69 5.14
CA PRO A 156 11.52 -16.70 5.25
C PRO A 156 12.83 -16.15 5.85
N ALA A 157 13.01 -14.83 5.92
CA ALA A 157 14.17 -14.24 6.58
C ALA A 157 14.24 -14.60 8.08
N ALA A 158 13.10 -14.85 8.74
CA ALA A 158 13.04 -15.32 10.12
C ALA A 158 13.65 -16.72 10.32
N LEU A 159 13.68 -17.57 9.30
CA LEU A 159 14.26 -18.92 9.37
C LEU A 159 15.80 -18.95 9.21
N ARG A 160 16.42 -17.81 8.97
CA ARG A 160 17.88 -17.61 9.02
C ARG A 160 18.68 -18.54 8.10
N SER A 161 18.28 -18.64 6.82
CA SER A 161 19.14 -19.35 5.86
C SER A 161 20.56 -18.77 5.89
N LYS A 162 21.56 -19.65 5.91
CA LYS A 162 22.99 -19.25 5.88
C LYS A 162 23.39 -18.53 4.59
N TYR A 163 22.61 -18.73 3.53
CA TYR A 163 22.85 -18.14 2.21
C TYR A 163 22.20 -16.78 2.05
N LEU A 164 21.09 -16.49 2.74
CA LEU A 164 20.45 -15.18 2.69
C LEU A 164 21.33 -14.13 3.38
N LYS A 165 21.66 -13.05 2.67
CA LYS A 165 22.52 -11.96 3.16
C LYS A 165 21.81 -10.64 3.35
N ALA A 166 20.78 -10.36 2.54
CA ALA A 166 20.00 -9.14 2.62
C ALA A 166 18.68 -9.32 1.87
N VAL A 167 17.68 -8.51 2.24
CA VAL A 167 16.38 -8.44 1.57
C VAL A 167 16.10 -7.02 1.12
N ALA A 168 15.30 -6.85 0.05
CA ALA A 168 14.86 -5.53 -0.43
C ALA A 168 13.37 -5.55 -0.84
N PRO A 169 12.47 -5.65 0.14
CA PRO A 169 11.04 -5.65 -0.12
C PRO A 169 10.53 -4.26 -0.48
N ILE A 170 9.72 -4.19 -1.53
CA ILE A 170 8.99 -2.99 -1.92
C ILE A 170 7.53 -3.18 -1.55
N ALA A 171 6.92 -2.21 -0.88
CA ALA A 171 5.52 -2.25 -0.50
C ALA A 171 5.13 -3.59 0.14
N SER A 172 5.72 -3.89 1.28
CA SER A 172 5.48 -5.09 2.08
C SER A 172 4.70 -4.77 3.35
N GLN A 173 4.22 -5.80 4.03
CA GLN A 173 3.46 -5.67 5.29
C GLN A 173 4.11 -6.45 6.42
N GLN A 174 3.91 -5.97 7.65
CA GLN A 174 4.32 -6.71 8.84
C GLN A 174 3.23 -7.68 9.32
N ASP A 175 1.96 -7.33 9.06
CA ASP A 175 0.82 -8.10 9.55
C ASP A 175 -0.34 -8.06 8.56
N ASN A 176 -1.06 -9.19 8.47
CA ASN A 176 -2.15 -9.32 7.53
C ASN A 176 -3.45 -8.68 8.04
N TYR A 177 -3.62 -8.56 9.36
CA TYR A 177 -4.81 -7.89 9.89
C TYR A 177 -4.81 -6.42 9.48
N GLY A 178 -3.76 -5.67 9.81
CA GLY A 178 -3.64 -4.25 9.45
C GLY A 178 -3.71 -3.99 7.94
N HIS A 179 -3.32 -4.98 7.13
CA HIS A 179 -3.43 -4.91 5.69
C HIS A 179 -4.86 -5.16 5.16
N HIS A 180 -5.55 -6.17 5.68
CA HIS A 180 -6.90 -6.56 5.22
C HIS A 180 -8.02 -5.90 6.00
N ARG A 181 -7.76 -5.48 7.23
CA ARG A 181 -8.71 -4.82 8.12
C ARG A 181 -8.06 -3.62 8.82
N VAL A 182 -8.41 -2.44 8.37
CA VAL A 182 -7.95 -1.19 9.01
C VAL A 182 -8.95 -0.83 10.11
N ASN A 183 -8.52 -0.89 11.38
CA ASN A 183 -9.37 -0.61 12.55
C ASN A 183 -10.73 -1.33 12.50
N GLY A 184 -10.70 -2.63 12.12
CA GLY A 184 -11.88 -3.49 12.00
C GLY A 184 -12.65 -3.38 10.68
N VAL A 185 -12.32 -2.44 9.80
CA VAL A 185 -12.98 -2.23 8.51
C VAL A 185 -12.29 -3.05 7.42
N ILE A 186 -13.03 -3.81 6.63
CA ILE A 186 -12.45 -4.61 5.53
C ILE A 186 -11.91 -3.68 4.44
N HIS A 187 -10.65 -3.87 4.09
CA HIS A 187 -9.97 -3.16 3.02
C HIS A 187 -10.22 -3.85 1.67
N HIS A 188 -11.28 -3.45 0.98
CA HIS A 188 -11.70 -4.09 -0.27
C HIS A 188 -10.69 -4.00 -1.40
N SER A 189 -9.87 -2.94 -1.46
CA SER A 189 -8.84 -2.83 -2.49
C SER A 189 -7.84 -3.99 -2.45
N VAL A 190 -7.58 -4.53 -1.25
CA VAL A 190 -6.76 -5.73 -1.07
C VAL A 190 -7.50 -6.98 -1.51
N SER A 191 -8.81 -7.05 -1.25
CA SER A 191 -9.65 -8.16 -1.72
C SER A 191 -9.66 -8.29 -3.24
N LEU A 192 -9.58 -7.18 -3.98
CA LEU A 192 -9.41 -7.19 -5.44
C LEU A 192 -8.16 -7.93 -5.89
N THR A 193 -7.07 -7.80 -5.15
CA THR A 193 -5.82 -8.52 -5.45
C THR A 193 -6.05 -10.02 -5.44
N PHE A 194 -6.81 -10.53 -4.47
CA PHE A 194 -7.12 -11.96 -4.40
C PHE A 194 -8.08 -12.42 -5.49
N LEU A 195 -9.04 -11.59 -5.90
CA LEU A 195 -9.89 -11.89 -7.05
C LEU A 195 -9.07 -12.07 -8.33
N ASN A 196 -8.04 -11.24 -8.53
CA ASN A 196 -7.15 -11.36 -9.68
C ASN A 196 -6.26 -12.62 -9.65
N MET A 197 -6.26 -13.37 -8.54
CA MET A 197 -5.37 -14.51 -8.33
C MET A 197 -6.10 -15.86 -8.25
N LEU A 198 -7.33 -15.94 -8.73
CA LEU A 198 -8.20 -17.13 -8.60
C LEU A 198 -7.77 -18.36 -9.37
N GLY A 199 -6.78 -18.33 -10.16
CA GLY A 199 -6.26 -19.48 -10.88
C GLY A 199 -4.78 -19.71 -10.58
N ARG A 200 -4.13 -20.56 -11.36
CA ARG A 200 -2.67 -20.77 -11.27
C ARG A 200 -1.89 -19.58 -11.81
N SER A 201 -2.48 -18.79 -12.69
CA SER A 201 -1.94 -17.54 -13.22
C SER A 201 -2.94 -16.41 -13.06
N LEU A 202 -2.53 -15.17 -13.36
CA LEU A 202 -3.42 -14.01 -13.30
C LEU A 202 -4.63 -14.17 -14.22
N GLN A 203 -5.84 -13.98 -13.66
CA GLN A 203 -7.11 -14.02 -14.38
C GLN A 203 -7.58 -12.63 -14.83
N SER A 204 -6.65 -11.72 -15.09
CA SER A 204 -6.94 -10.29 -15.34
C SER A 204 -7.88 -10.06 -16.52
N GLU A 205 -7.80 -10.89 -17.56
CA GLU A 205 -8.67 -10.72 -18.74
C GLU A 205 -10.14 -11.01 -18.42
N SER A 206 -10.42 -12.07 -17.65
CA SER A 206 -11.79 -12.38 -17.23
C SER A 206 -12.38 -11.30 -16.33
N LEU A 207 -11.55 -10.68 -15.49
CA LEU A 207 -11.99 -9.67 -14.54
C LEU A 207 -12.11 -8.27 -15.13
N LYS A 208 -11.56 -7.99 -16.31
CA LYS A 208 -11.78 -6.73 -17.04
C LYS A 208 -13.25 -6.46 -17.36
N HIS A 209 -14.06 -7.52 -17.45
CA HIS A 209 -15.50 -7.43 -17.73
C HIS A 209 -16.37 -7.52 -16.48
N PHE A 210 -15.75 -7.49 -15.31
CA PHE A 210 -16.41 -7.65 -14.04
C PHE A 210 -16.64 -6.28 -13.39
N ASP A 211 -17.89 -5.97 -13.06
CA ASP A 211 -18.22 -4.75 -12.35
C ASP A 211 -17.85 -4.88 -10.88
N GLN A 212 -16.66 -4.39 -10.56
CA GLN A 212 -16.11 -4.46 -9.21
C GLN A 212 -16.91 -3.63 -8.21
N MET A 213 -17.48 -2.50 -8.65
CA MET A 213 -18.30 -1.65 -7.78
C MET A 213 -19.59 -2.34 -7.38
N GLU A 214 -20.28 -2.95 -8.34
CA GLU A 214 -21.49 -3.73 -8.04
C GLU A 214 -21.18 -4.99 -7.21
N PHE A 215 -20.04 -5.62 -7.46
CA PHE A 215 -19.60 -6.77 -6.66
C PHE A 215 -19.40 -6.40 -5.18
N PHE A 216 -18.66 -5.32 -4.88
CA PHE A 216 -18.42 -4.90 -3.51
C PHE A 216 -19.66 -4.36 -2.79
N LYS A 217 -20.74 -4.06 -3.52
CA LYS A 217 -22.05 -3.79 -2.92
C LYS A 217 -22.81 -5.04 -2.55
N GLY A 218 -22.38 -6.22 -3.02
CA GLY A 218 -23.04 -7.50 -2.76
C GLY A 218 -23.11 -7.83 -1.27
N LEU A 219 -24.25 -8.32 -0.82
CA LEU A 219 -24.53 -8.70 0.54
C LEU A 219 -25.20 -10.09 0.58
N PRO A 220 -24.96 -10.90 1.62
CA PRO A 220 -23.94 -10.70 2.65
C PRO A 220 -22.52 -10.87 2.10
N ILE A 221 -21.51 -10.25 2.75
CA ILE A 221 -20.13 -10.19 2.24
C ILE A 221 -19.50 -11.59 2.15
N ASP A 222 -19.79 -12.48 3.08
CA ASP A 222 -19.24 -13.85 3.16
C ASP A 222 -19.60 -14.69 1.93
N THR A 223 -20.82 -14.53 1.41
CA THR A 223 -21.30 -15.28 0.25
C THR A 223 -21.07 -14.56 -1.07
N ALA A 224 -20.82 -13.26 -1.08
CA ALA A 224 -20.54 -12.50 -2.30
C ALA A 224 -19.31 -13.07 -3.05
N MET A 225 -18.27 -13.48 -2.32
CA MET A 225 -17.09 -14.10 -2.93
C MET A 225 -17.32 -15.54 -3.39
N GLU A 226 -18.26 -16.27 -2.81
CA GLU A 226 -18.55 -17.66 -3.20
C GLU A 226 -19.07 -17.79 -4.64
N VAL A 227 -19.68 -16.73 -5.16
CA VAL A 227 -20.14 -16.67 -6.56
C VAL A 227 -18.97 -16.77 -7.53
N ILE A 228 -17.79 -16.22 -7.15
CA ILE A 228 -16.61 -16.20 -8.00
C ILE A 228 -15.66 -17.34 -7.65
N THR A 229 -15.50 -17.62 -6.36
CA THR A 229 -14.55 -18.62 -5.88
C THR A 229 -15.06 -19.38 -4.65
N PRO A 230 -15.80 -20.46 -4.86
CA PRO A 230 -16.36 -21.25 -3.76
C PRO A 230 -15.30 -21.97 -2.90
N THR A 231 -14.03 -21.95 -3.33
CA THR A 231 -12.93 -22.71 -2.67
C THR A 231 -11.88 -21.84 -2.00
N HIS A 232 -12.04 -20.51 -1.97
CA HIS A 232 -11.01 -19.61 -1.44
C HIS A 232 -11.09 -19.48 0.09
N SER A 233 -10.42 -20.38 0.82
CA SER A 233 -10.44 -20.46 2.28
C SER A 233 -9.89 -19.19 2.95
N TYR A 234 -8.83 -18.58 2.40
CA TYR A 234 -8.19 -17.42 3.00
C TYR A 234 -9.11 -16.17 3.03
N TYR A 235 -9.79 -15.85 1.91
CA TYR A 235 -10.71 -14.71 1.90
C TYR A 235 -11.86 -14.90 2.89
N ARG A 236 -12.39 -16.13 2.97
CA ARG A 236 -13.41 -16.46 3.97
C ARG A 236 -12.87 -16.21 5.39
N GLY A 237 -11.65 -16.64 5.68
CA GLY A 237 -10.98 -16.33 6.95
C GLY A 237 -10.89 -14.82 7.21
N VAL A 238 -10.50 -14.01 6.21
CA VAL A 238 -10.46 -12.55 6.33
C VAL A 238 -11.81 -11.95 6.73
N VAL A 239 -12.91 -12.50 6.20
CA VAL A 239 -14.27 -12.00 6.47
C VAL A 239 -14.77 -12.51 7.83
N GLU A 240 -14.56 -13.78 8.17
CA GLU A 240 -15.06 -14.43 9.37
C GLU A 240 -14.30 -14.01 10.65
N HIS A 241 -12.97 -13.77 10.54
CA HIS A 241 -12.15 -13.31 11.67
C HIS A 241 -12.21 -11.78 11.79
N GLU A 242 -13.34 -11.27 12.32
CA GLU A 242 -13.57 -9.83 12.47
C GLU A 242 -12.62 -9.16 13.46
N GLN A 243 -12.23 -9.90 14.49
CA GLN A 243 -11.33 -9.46 15.55
C GLN A 243 -9.90 -9.92 15.25
N TYR A 244 -8.91 -9.20 15.82
CA TYR A 244 -7.54 -9.72 15.87
C TYR A 244 -7.49 -10.94 16.81
N ASP A 245 -7.09 -12.09 16.28
CA ASP A 245 -7.02 -13.37 17.00
C ASP A 245 -5.80 -14.20 16.56
N ASP A 246 -5.67 -15.42 17.09
CA ASP A 246 -4.56 -16.34 16.80
C ASP A 246 -4.45 -16.69 15.30
N TRP A 247 -5.57 -16.59 14.54
CA TRP A 247 -5.53 -16.84 13.10
C TRP A 247 -4.68 -15.77 12.40
N TRP A 248 -4.89 -14.49 12.75
CA TRP A 248 -4.12 -13.37 12.21
C TRP A 248 -2.66 -13.39 12.68
N ASP A 249 -2.41 -13.76 13.96
CA ASP A 249 -1.05 -13.81 14.52
C ASP A 249 -0.17 -14.83 13.79
N SER A 250 -0.76 -15.90 13.23
CA SER A 250 -0.03 -16.91 12.45
C SER A 250 0.67 -16.32 11.20
N TYR A 251 0.13 -15.24 10.63
CA TYR A 251 0.64 -14.54 9.44
C TYR A 251 1.42 -13.26 9.78
N SER A 252 1.61 -12.94 11.05
CA SER A 252 2.22 -11.70 11.50
C SER A 252 3.73 -11.83 11.71
N LEU A 253 4.46 -10.74 11.42
CA LEU A 253 5.88 -10.57 11.76
C LEU A 253 6.09 -9.84 13.09
N CYS A 254 5.02 -9.31 13.71
CA CYS A 254 5.10 -8.45 14.88
C CYS A 254 5.94 -9.07 16.02
N ASN A 255 5.84 -10.37 16.23
CA ASN A 255 6.54 -11.10 17.28
C ASN A 255 7.82 -11.82 16.80
N LYS A 256 8.25 -11.61 15.53
CA LYS A 256 9.34 -12.36 14.89
C LYS A 256 10.59 -11.53 14.57
N TYR A 257 10.61 -10.25 14.86
CA TYR A 257 11.77 -9.40 14.55
C TYR A 257 13.06 -9.89 15.18
N GLY A 258 13.00 -10.42 16.39
CA GLY A 258 14.15 -11.03 17.06
C GLY A 258 14.78 -12.25 16.34
N GLU A 259 14.10 -12.77 15.32
CA GLU A 259 14.58 -13.86 14.48
C GLU A 259 15.26 -13.34 13.19
N MET A 260 15.03 -12.11 12.79
CA MET A 260 15.60 -11.51 11.58
C MET A 260 17.10 -11.26 11.76
N ALA A 261 17.94 -11.91 10.96
CA ALA A 261 19.40 -11.86 11.11
C ALA A 261 20.12 -11.11 9.98
N VAL A 262 19.39 -10.64 8.97
CA VAL A 262 19.93 -9.93 7.81
C VAL A 262 19.35 -8.51 7.71
N PRO A 263 20.07 -7.53 7.14
CA PRO A 263 19.55 -6.20 6.92
C PRO A 263 18.50 -6.16 5.80
N SER A 264 17.62 -5.17 5.87
CA SER A 264 16.56 -4.93 4.87
C SER A 264 16.65 -3.53 4.28
N LEU A 265 16.37 -3.41 2.97
CA LEU A 265 16.08 -2.15 2.30
C LEU A 265 14.56 -2.10 2.03
N PHE A 266 13.81 -1.43 2.88
CA PHE A 266 12.38 -1.18 2.65
C PHE A 266 12.19 -0.03 1.68
N ILE A 267 11.30 -0.21 0.69
CA ILE A 267 10.94 0.83 -0.27
C ILE A 267 9.42 1.00 -0.24
N ALA A 268 8.95 2.22 -0.02
CA ALA A 268 7.54 2.56 0.14
C ALA A 268 7.15 3.80 -0.68
N GLY A 269 5.86 3.99 -0.86
CA GLY A 269 5.28 5.20 -1.44
C GLY A 269 4.29 5.87 -0.50
N TRP A 270 4.27 7.22 -0.48
CA TRP A 270 3.30 7.97 0.35
C TRP A 270 1.85 7.65 0.01
N PHE A 271 1.57 7.29 -1.24
CA PHE A 271 0.24 6.93 -1.72
C PHE A 271 0.04 5.42 -1.93
N ASP A 272 0.91 4.59 -1.34
CA ASP A 272 0.79 3.15 -1.38
C ASP A 272 -0.14 2.65 -0.28
N SER A 273 -1.01 1.69 -0.60
CA SER A 273 -1.91 1.05 0.38
C SER A 273 -1.17 0.28 1.48
N LEU A 274 0.12 0.08 1.34
CA LEU A 274 1.03 -0.56 2.30
C LEU A 274 2.01 0.43 2.94
N SER A 275 1.84 1.74 2.70
CA SER A 275 2.76 2.76 3.20
C SER A 275 3.01 2.64 4.70
N HIS A 276 1.94 2.64 5.49
CA HIS A 276 2.00 2.55 6.96
C HIS A 276 2.68 1.27 7.46
N GLU A 277 2.43 0.12 6.80
CA GLU A 277 3.05 -1.16 7.15
C GLU A 277 4.57 -1.16 6.93
N ASN A 278 5.07 -0.42 5.94
CA ASN A 278 6.52 -0.31 5.71
C ASN A 278 7.24 0.48 6.80
N PHE A 279 6.61 1.51 7.39
CA PHE A 279 7.17 2.19 8.57
C PHE A 279 7.21 1.27 9.78
N LYS A 280 6.17 0.46 9.99
CA LYS A 280 6.14 -0.55 11.07
C LYS A 280 7.23 -1.60 10.87
N LEU A 281 7.39 -2.13 9.64
CA LEU A 281 8.45 -3.07 9.28
C LEU A 281 9.84 -2.47 9.55
N PHE A 282 10.10 -1.26 9.08
CA PHE A 282 11.38 -0.59 9.32
C PHE A 282 11.65 -0.42 10.82
N ASN A 283 10.68 0.09 11.57
CA ASN A 283 10.82 0.28 13.02
C ASN A 283 11.04 -1.05 13.76
N GLY A 284 10.26 -2.08 13.42
CA GLY A 284 10.41 -3.40 14.02
C GLY A 284 11.77 -4.02 13.72
N TRP A 285 12.22 -3.94 12.46
CA TRP A 285 13.49 -4.52 12.02
C TRP A 285 14.70 -3.77 12.57
N SER A 286 14.71 -2.43 12.45
CA SER A 286 15.84 -1.59 12.91
C SER A 286 16.02 -1.58 14.42
N LYS A 287 14.94 -1.86 15.18
CA LYS A 287 14.97 -1.91 16.65
C LYS A 287 15.07 -3.33 17.20
N GLY A 288 14.39 -4.30 16.54
CA GLY A 288 14.16 -5.66 17.06
C GLY A 288 14.98 -6.76 16.41
N ALA A 289 15.66 -6.54 15.28
CA ALA A 289 16.40 -7.61 14.60
C ALA A 289 17.46 -8.27 15.48
N ALA A 290 17.77 -9.53 15.18
CA ALA A 290 18.57 -10.44 16.02
C ALA A 290 19.97 -9.93 16.34
N ASN A 291 20.59 -9.19 15.43
CA ASN A 291 21.97 -8.72 15.59
C ASN A 291 22.11 -7.24 15.23
N GLU A 292 23.20 -6.64 15.69
CA GLU A 292 23.47 -5.21 15.50
C GLU A 292 23.64 -4.82 14.02
N ASP A 293 24.24 -5.69 13.23
CA ASP A 293 24.47 -5.46 11.79
C ASP A 293 23.14 -5.34 11.06
N ALA A 294 22.21 -6.28 11.27
CA ALA A 294 20.86 -6.22 10.70
C ALA A 294 20.12 -4.94 11.14
N ARG A 295 20.20 -4.57 12.42
CA ARG A 295 19.53 -3.35 12.91
C ARG A 295 20.09 -2.08 12.28
N LYS A 296 21.42 -1.91 12.30
CA LYS A 296 22.08 -0.67 11.87
C LYS A 296 22.07 -0.46 10.37
N LYS A 297 22.13 -1.56 9.60
CA LYS A 297 22.18 -1.50 8.14
C LYS A 297 20.81 -1.54 7.46
N THR A 298 19.73 -1.69 8.24
CA THR A 298 18.36 -1.61 7.70
C THR A 298 18.05 -0.17 7.28
N LYS A 299 17.47 -0.03 6.09
CA LYS A 299 17.17 1.25 5.44
C LYS A 299 15.69 1.34 5.05
N LEU A 300 15.18 2.56 4.94
CA LEU A 300 13.85 2.87 4.43
C LEU A 300 13.94 4.01 3.41
N ILE A 301 13.30 3.81 2.27
CA ILE A 301 13.14 4.83 1.22
C ILE A 301 11.65 5.04 0.99
N VAL A 302 11.19 6.31 1.06
CA VAL A 302 9.78 6.65 0.85
C VAL A 302 9.67 7.77 -0.18
N GLY A 303 9.07 7.44 -1.33
CA GLY A 303 8.84 8.41 -2.42
C GLY A 303 7.37 8.82 -2.57
N PRO A 304 7.07 9.79 -3.45
CA PRO A 304 5.71 10.24 -3.70
C PRO A 304 4.96 9.28 -4.65
N TRP A 305 5.08 7.99 -4.40
CA TRP A 305 4.61 6.90 -5.25
C TRP A 305 3.36 6.25 -4.67
N SER A 306 2.59 5.58 -5.53
CA SER A 306 1.55 4.63 -5.13
C SER A 306 2.01 3.20 -5.38
N HIS A 307 1.16 2.23 -5.05
CA HIS A 307 1.42 0.82 -5.30
C HIS A 307 1.66 0.49 -6.78
N GLN A 308 1.02 1.21 -7.70
CA GLN A 308 1.13 0.99 -9.15
C GLN A 308 2.19 1.88 -9.81
N ILE A 309 2.53 3.01 -9.20
CA ILE A 309 3.51 3.98 -9.70
C ILE A 309 4.85 3.86 -8.96
N SER A 310 5.11 2.79 -8.30
CA SER A 310 6.49 2.53 -7.89
C SER A 310 7.37 2.51 -9.15
N PRO A 311 8.67 2.74 -9.05
CA PRO A 311 9.58 2.59 -10.19
C PRO A 311 9.46 1.27 -10.96
N TRP A 312 8.71 0.34 -10.42
CA TRP A 312 8.36 -0.99 -10.97
C TRP A 312 6.93 -1.06 -11.47
N GLY A 313 6.16 0.00 -11.28
CA GLY A 313 4.74 0.05 -11.56
C GLY A 313 4.42 -0.10 -13.04
N ARG A 314 3.14 -0.37 -13.30
CA ARG A 314 2.59 -0.46 -14.66
C ARG A 314 2.51 0.92 -15.32
N ASP A 315 2.35 1.97 -14.50
CA ASP A 315 2.28 3.35 -14.94
C ASP A 315 3.39 4.17 -14.28
N PRO A 316 4.43 4.54 -15.02
CA PRO A 316 5.42 5.46 -14.52
C PRO A 316 4.82 6.86 -14.32
N MET A 317 5.36 7.61 -13.39
CA MET A 317 5.13 9.05 -13.34
C MET A 317 5.48 9.68 -14.69
N GLY A 318 4.82 10.77 -15.05
CA GLY A 318 5.19 11.55 -16.24
C GLY A 318 6.64 12.01 -16.21
N GLU A 319 7.18 12.39 -17.37
CA GLU A 319 8.62 12.73 -17.55
C GLU A 319 9.13 13.88 -16.64
N ASN A 320 8.23 14.71 -16.11
CA ASN A 320 8.55 15.78 -15.16
C ASN A 320 8.09 15.45 -13.73
N GLY A 321 7.70 14.19 -13.46
CA GLY A 321 7.16 13.78 -12.17
C GLY A 321 5.69 14.13 -11.99
N GLU A 322 4.93 14.20 -13.08
CA GLU A 322 3.47 14.35 -13.03
C GLU A 322 2.85 13.08 -12.47
N TYR A 323 2.00 13.24 -11.46
CA TYR A 323 1.21 12.16 -10.91
C TYR A 323 -0.14 12.67 -10.43
N GLN A 324 -1.20 12.19 -11.08
CA GLN A 324 -2.58 12.60 -10.83
C GLN A 324 -2.71 14.14 -10.93
N ASP A 325 -3.14 14.80 -9.86
CA ASP A 325 -3.40 16.24 -9.87
C ASP A 325 -2.20 17.07 -9.36
N ARG A 326 -1.02 16.44 -9.13
CA ARG A 326 0.22 17.10 -8.70
C ARG A 326 1.42 16.81 -9.60
N VAL A 327 2.40 17.71 -9.52
CA VAL A 327 3.72 17.55 -10.16
C VAL A 327 4.80 17.58 -9.09
N PHE A 328 5.52 16.47 -8.95
CA PHE A 328 6.59 16.31 -7.94
C PHE A 328 7.99 16.65 -8.47
N GLY A 329 8.10 16.94 -9.78
CA GLY A 329 9.38 17.22 -10.41
C GLY A 329 10.20 15.97 -10.76
N LYS A 330 11.21 16.13 -11.61
CA LYS A 330 12.06 15.02 -12.07
C LYS A 330 12.80 14.31 -10.95
N GLY A 331 13.04 14.98 -9.83
CA GLY A 331 13.66 14.36 -8.65
C GLY A 331 12.85 13.23 -8.02
N ALA A 332 11.54 13.18 -8.28
CA ALA A 332 10.67 12.09 -7.82
C ALA A 332 10.82 10.80 -8.65
N LEU A 333 11.41 10.90 -9.85
CA LEU A 333 11.69 9.76 -10.72
C LEU A 333 12.98 9.10 -10.24
N TRP A 334 12.89 7.85 -9.83
CA TRP A 334 14.06 7.12 -9.36
C TRP A 334 14.18 5.74 -10.01
N ASP A 335 15.42 5.39 -10.38
CA ASP A 335 15.71 4.09 -10.98
C ASP A 335 15.84 3.03 -9.90
N ILE A 336 14.92 2.10 -9.90
CA ILE A 336 14.87 1.01 -8.93
C ILE A 336 16.04 0.02 -9.12
N ILE A 337 16.48 -0.20 -10.37
CA ILE A 337 17.59 -1.11 -10.63
C ILE A 337 18.86 -0.53 -10.01
N ASP A 338 19.05 0.78 -10.12
CA ASP A 338 20.18 1.46 -9.49
C ASP A 338 20.09 1.41 -7.97
N MET A 339 18.91 1.59 -7.37
CA MET A 339 18.71 1.42 -5.92
C MET A 339 19.10 0.02 -5.45
N HIS A 340 18.58 -1.02 -6.13
CA HIS A 340 18.91 -2.40 -5.79
C HIS A 340 20.38 -2.73 -6.04
N THR A 341 20.96 -2.25 -7.11
CA THR A 341 22.38 -2.45 -7.43
C THR A 341 23.25 -1.81 -6.36
N HIS A 342 22.95 -0.57 -5.95
CA HIS A 342 23.66 0.13 -4.89
C HIS A 342 23.61 -0.64 -3.55
N TRP A 343 22.45 -1.20 -3.21
CA TRP A 343 22.25 -2.05 -2.04
C TRP A 343 23.01 -3.37 -2.14
N TYR A 344 22.80 -4.13 -3.24
CA TYR A 344 23.33 -5.48 -3.35
C TYR A 344 24.81 -5.56 -3.70
N ASP A 345 25.39 -4.57 -4.38
CA ASP A 345 26.84 -4.48 -4.57
C ASP A 345 27.56 -4.42 -3.21
N GLN A 346 27.04 -3.65 -2.26
CA GLN A 346 27.57 -3.62 -0.89
C GLN A 346 27.33 -4.95 -0.16
N ARG A 347 26.10 -5.52 -0.24
CA ARG A 347 25.69 -6.66 0.59
C ARG A 347 26.17 -8.01 0.08
N LEU A 348 26.23 -8.20 -1.23
CA LEU A 348 26.53 -9.49 -1.85
C LEU A 348 27.91 -9.55 -2.47
N LYS A 349 28.42 -8.43 -3.02
CA LYS A 349 29.73 -8.39 -3.69
C LYS A 349 30.82 -7.76 -2.83
N GLY A 350 30.47 -7.14 -1.70
CA GLY A 350 31.44 -6.46 -0.82
C GLY A 350 32.05 -5.20 -1.45
N VAL A 351 31.39 -4.63 -2.45
CA VAL A 351 31.80 -3.34 -3.04
C VAL A 351 31.37 -2.23 -2.09
N ASP A 352 32.30 -1.36 -1.74
CA ASP A 352 31.96 -0.18 -0.93
C ASP A 352 31.19 0.83 -1.78
N THR A 353 29.87 0.91 -1.56
CA THR A 353 28.97 1.85 -2.26
C THR A 353 28.69 3.11 -1.44
N GLY A 354 29.14 3.18 -0.18
CA GLY A 354 28.84 4.26 0.75
C GLY A 354 27.47 4.20 1.40
N ILE A 355 26.64 3.18 1.10
CA ILE A 355 25.27 3.10 1.63
C ILE A 355 25.23 2.91 3.16
N ASP A 356 26.28 2.35 3.76
CA ASP A 356 26.36 2.16 5.20
C ASP A 356 26.61 3.48 5.96
N GLU A 357 27.18 4.48 5.33
CA GLU A 357 27.41 5.83 5.86
C GLU A 357 26.18 6.72 5.70
N GLU A 358 25.24 6.38 4.81
CA GLU A 358 24.00 7.13 4.66
C GLU A 358 23.11 6.97 5.91
N PRO A 359 22.36 8.01 6.32
CA PRO A 359 21.31 7.85 7.32
C PRO A 359 20.31 6.76 6.94
N PRO A 360 19.66 6.12 7.94
CA PRO A 360 18.82 4.94 7.70
C PRO A 360 17.54 5.22 6.90
N ILE A 361 17.07 6.45 6.87
CA ILE A 361 15.83 6.81 6.17
C ILE A 361 16.12 7.86 5.12
N ARG A 362 15.55 7.68 3.95
CA ARG A 362 15.48 8.67 2.90
C ARG A 362 14.04 8.86 2.45
N LEU A 363 13.48 10.04 2.67
CA LEU A 363 12.10 10.35 2.34
C LEU A 363 11.98 11.56 1.42
N PHE A 364 10.93 11.56 0.61
CA PHE A 364 10.56 12.66 -0.25
C PHE A 364 9.57 13.57 0.47
N VAL A 365 9.95 14.83 0.70
CA VAL A 365 9.06 15.84 1.27
C VAL A 365 8.21 16.42 0.15
N MET A 366 6.94 16.03 0.07
CA MET A 366 5.98 16.55 -0.90
C MET A 366 5.75 18.04 -0.67
N GLY A 367 5.37 18.79 -1.68
CA GLY A 367 5.23 20.25 -1.59
C GLY A 367 6.56 20.99 -1.69
N ALA A 368 7.58 20.61 -0.91
CA ALA A 368 8.98 21.02 -1.14
C ALA A 368 9.57 20.32 -2.37
N ASN A 369 9.11 19.10 -2.65
CA ASN A 369 9.54 18.23 -3.73
C ASN A 369 11.04 17.92 -3.67
N GLU A 370 11.52 17.59 -2.49
CA GLU A 370 12.94 17.33 -2.20
C GLU A 370 13.13 16.04 -1.42
N TRP A 371 14.23 15.32 -1.72
CA TRP A 371 14.68 14.19 -0.93
C TRP A 371 15.43 14.65 0.31
N ARG A 372 15.16 13.99 1.44
CA ARG A 372 15.81 14.28 2.71
C ARG A 372 16.21 13.00 3.43
N TYR A 373 17.38 13.01 4.05
CA TYR A 373 17.84 11.95 4.93
C TYR A 373 17.39 12.18 6.38
N GLU A 374 16.98 11.11 7.06
CA GLU A 374 16.54 11.11 8.45
C GLU A 374 17.14 9.95 9.23
N HIS A 375 17.23 10.10 10.55
CA HIS A 375 17.87 9.11 11.41
C HIS A 375 16.90 8.16 12.10
N GLU A 376 15.64 8.52 12.18
CA GLU A 376 14.60 7.77 12.92
C GLU A 376 13.20 8.11 12.41
N TRP A 377 12.24 7.25 12.74
CA TRP A 377 10.83 7.50 12.51
C TRP A 377 9.99 7.07 13.74
N PRO A 378 9.01 7.90 14.23
CA PRO A 378 8.82 9.31 13.89
C PRO A 378 10.06 10.15 14.23
N LEU A 379 10.19 11.35 13.63
CA LEU A 379 11.34 12.21 13.84
C LEU A 379 11.34 12.78 15.27
N ALA A 380 12.46 12.67 16.00
CA ALA A 380 12.55 13.20 17.37
C ALA A 380 12.35 14.73 17.47
N ARG A 381 12.61 15.45 16.36
CA ARG A 381 12.41 16.89 16.29
C ARG A 381 10.99 17.33 15.94
N THR A 382 10.08 16.36 15.64
CA THR A 382 8.68 16.69 15.36
C THR A 382 8.03 17.33 16.57
N GLU A 383 7.47 18.50 16.37
CA GLU A 383 6.63 19.18 17.36
C GLU A 383 5.17 18.76 17.13
N TRP A 384 4.58 18.12 18.14
CA TRP A 384 3.19 17.68 18.08
C TRP A 384 2.26 18.85 18.38
N VAL A 385 1.52 19.28 17.36
CA VAL A 385 0.57 20.40 17.46
C VAL A 385 -0.85 19.89 17.32
N LYS A 386 -1.73 20.29 18.24
CA LYS A 386 -3.16 20.02 18.17
C LYS A 386 -3.88 21.15 17.46
N PHE A 387 -4.62 20.81 16.42
CA PHE A 387 -5.63 21.67 15.84
C PHE A 387 -7.00 21.22 16.32
N TYR A 388 -7.81 22.16 16.78
CA TYR A 388 -9.16 21.90 17.24
C TYR A 388 -10.14 22.24 16.12
N LEU A 389 -11.16 21.41 15.98
CA LEU A 389 -12.23 21.59 15.00
C LEU A 389 -13.29 22.51 15.62
N HIS A 390 -13.73 23.50 14.86
CA HIS A 390 -14.72 24.50 15.27
C HIS A 390 -15.81 24.62 14.22
N SER A 391 -17.05 24.90 14.64
CA SER A 391 -18.16 25.13 13.75
C SER A 391 -19.30 25.90 14.42
N ASP A 392 -20.11 26.57 13.62
CA ASP A 392 -21.42 27.10 14.02
C ASP A 392 -22.56 26.13 13.61
N GLY A 393 -22.26 24.86 13.27
CA GLY A 393 -23.19 23.81 12.84
C GLY A 393 -23.36 23.76 11.32
N ASP A 394 -22.42 24.28 10.54
CA ASP A 394 -22.45 24.38 9.08
C ASP A 394 -21.19 23.81 8.38
N ALA A 395 -20.44 22.92 9.05
CA ALA A 395 -19.23 22.31 8.48
C ALA A 395 -19.49 21.50 7.20
N ALA A 396 -20.71 21.00 6.96
CA ALA A 396 -21.11 20.38 5.70
C ALA A 396 -21.23 21.37 4.54
N GLY A 397 -21.20 22.67 4.81
CA GLY A 397 -21.26 23.77 3.83
C GLY A 397 -19.96 24.56 3.69
N ASP A 398 -18.82 23.98 4.06
CA ASP A 398 -17.50 24.65 4.12
C ASP A 398 -17.41 25.74 5.22
N GLY A 399 -18.31 25.68 6.22
CA GLY A 399 -18.36 26.62 7.34
C GLY A 399 -17.50 26.22 8.54
N GLY A 400 -16.95 24.99 8.57
CA GLY A 400 -16.06 24.53 9.63
C GLY A 400 -14.67 25.13 9.52
N TRP A 401 -14.09 25.48 10.66
CA TRP A 401 -12.69 25.93 10.71
C TRP A 401 -11.88 25.17 11.74
N MET A 402 -10.57 25.22 11.65
CA MET A 402 -9.69 24.66 12.66
C MET A 402 -8.58 25.61 13.04
N SER A 403 -8.22 25.59 14.33
CA SER A 403 -7.16 26.39 14.89
C SER A 403 -6.46 25.69 16.07
N THR A 404 -5.39 26.28 16.57
CA THR A 404 -4.71 25.82 17.80
C THR A 404 -5.40 26.25 19.09
N SER A 405 -6.46 27.06 19.00
CA SER A 405 -7.26 27.51 20.16
C SER A 405 -8.28 26.45 20.55
N LEU A 406 -8.52 26.28 21.84
CA LEU A 406 -9.59 25.40 22.31
C LEU A 406 -10.98 25.92 21.88
N PRO A 407 -11.92 25.02 21.54
CA PRO A 407 -13.30 25.41 21.28
C PRO A 407 -13.92 26.19 22.44
N SER A 408 -14.74 27.16 22.08
CA SER A 408 -15.46 27.99 23.07
C SER A 408 -16.67 27.24 23.63
N PHE A 409 -17.03 27.55 24.88
CA PHE A 409 -18.23 26.96 25.47
C PHE A 409 -19.48 27.40 24.65
N GLY A 410 -20.23 26.41 24.13
CA GLY A 410 -21.47 26.64 23.40
C GLY A 410 -21.33 26.61 21.89
N GLU A 411 -20.18 26.22 21.34
CA GLU A 411 -20.09 25.83 19.93
C GLU A 411 -21.08 24.71 19.62
N VAL A 412 -21.67 24.76 18.43
CA VAL A 412 -22.73 23.82 18.03
C VAL A 412 -22.09 22.60 17.38
N ALA A 413 -22.55 21.43 17.72
CA ALA A 413 -22.11 20.21 17.06
C ALA A 413 -22.65 20.17 15.63
N ASP A 414 -21.83 19.69 14.71
CA ASP A 414 -22.24 19.37 13.33
C ASP A 414 -22.93 18.00 13.28
N GLY A 415 -23.72 17.79 12.23
CA GLY A 415 -24.35 16.52 11.99
C GLY A 415 -24.57 16.27 10.51
N PHE A 416 -24.61 14.99 10.16
CA PHE A 416 -24.93 14.53 8.82
C PHE A 416 -25.66 13.18 8.84
N THR A 417 -26.31 12.87 7.74
CA THR A 417 -26.95 11.57 7.55
C THR A 417 -26.07 10.67 6.69
N TYR A 418 -25.69 9.50 7.17
CA TYR A 418 -25.00 8.47 6.42
C TYR A 418 -25.99 7.43 5.90
N ASP A 419 -26.01 7.25 4.57
CA ASP A 419 -26.78 6.24 3.87
C ASP A 419 -25.83 5.20 3.26
N PRO A 420 -25.84 3.93 3.72
CA PRO A 420 -24.97 2.90 3.16
C PRO A 420 -25.22 2.57 1.67
N GLU A 421 -26.35 2.95 1.11
CA GLU A 421 -26.61 2.81 -0.33
C GLU A 421 -25.98 3.92 -1.17
N ASN A 422 -25.62 5.04 -0.53
CA ASN A 422 -24.97 6.17 -1.19
C ASN A 422 -23.68 6.60 -0.46
N PRO A 423 -22.72 5.70 -0.25
CA PRO A 423 -21.51 6.01 0.51
C PRO A 423 -20.65 7.05 -0.20
N VAL A 424 -19.80 7.75 0.58
CA VAL A 424 -18.78 8.65 0.04
C VAL A 424 -17.81 7.84 -0.82
N PRO A 425 -17.60 8.21 -2.09
CA PRO A 425 -16.71 7.48 -2.97
C PRO A 425 -15.25 7.68 -2.59
N SER A 426 -14.45 6.61 -2.67
CA SER A 426 -13.00 6.69 -2.56
C SER A 426 -12.43 7.51 -3.70
N TRP A 427 -11.59 8.50 -3.37
CA TRP A 427 -10.96 9.36 -4.35
C TRP A 427 -9.64 9.93 -3.82
N GLY A 428 -8.53 9.37 -4.30
CA GLY A 428 -7.20 9.77 -3.88
C GLY A 428 -6.61 8.94 -2.74
N ALA A 429 -5.52 9.42 -2.17
CA ALA A 429 -4.71 8.83 -1.11
C ALA A 429 -4.18 7.42 -1.39
N GLN A 430 -4.04 6.61 -0.33
CA GLN A 430 -3.43 5.29 -0.33
C GLN A 430 -4.41 4.22 -0.81
N TYR A 431 -4.62 4.14 -2.09
CA TYR A 431 -5.48 3.14 -2.70
C TYR A 431 -4.69 2.26 -3.68
N GLN A 432 -5.11 1.00 -3.87
CA GLN A 432 -4.38 0.07 -4.73
C GLN A 432 -4.70 0.22 -6.22
N SER A 433 -5.85 0.78 -6.56
CA SER A 433 -6.25 1.03 -7.94
C SER A 433 -5.74 2.38 -8.43
N LEU A 434 -5.11 2.40 -9.61
CA LEU A 434 -4.61 3.62 -10.27
C LEU A 434 -5.68 4.69 -10.48
N ASP A 435 -6.92 4.28 -10.77
CA ASP A 435 -8.00 5.21 -11.06
C ASP A 435 -8.39 6.06 -9.85
N PHE A 436 -8.14 5.54 -8.64
CA PHE A 436 -8.60 6.12 -7.38
C PHE A 436 -7.48 6.60 -6.46
N CYS A 437 -6.22 6.19 -6.66
CA CYS A 437 -5.11 6.51 -5.74
C CYS A 437 -4.38 7.81 -6.09
N GLY A 438 -3.51 8.23 -5.18
CA GLY A 438 -2.61 9.37 -5.36
C GLY A 438 -3.15 10.71 -4.92
N PRO A 439 -2.45 11.80 -5.23
CA PRO A 439 -2.85 13.16 -4.87
C PRO A 439 -3.97 13.64 -5.81
N ARG A 440 -5.22 13.44 -5.41
CA ARG A 440 -6.41 13.79 -6.17
C ARG A 440 -7.11 15.02 -5.59
N ASP A 441 -7.69 15.82 -6.47
CA ASP A 441 -8.56 16.92 -6.10
C ASP A 441 -9.93 16.41 -5.64
N ARG A 442 -10.31 16.72 -4.40
CA ARG A 442 -11.53 16.29 -3.73
C ARG A 442 -12.64 17.34 -3.73
N THR A 443 -12.46 18.47 -4.38
CA THR A 443 -13.44 19.57 -4.38
C THR A 443 -14.87 19.12 -4.71
N GLU A 444 -15.05 18.12 -5.57
CA GLU A 444 -16.38 17.58 -5.89
C GLU A 444 -16.92 16.66 -4.78
N ILE A 445 -16.06 15.98 -4.02
CA ILE A 445 -16.45 15.13 -2.88
C ILE A 445 -16.90 16.02 -1.71
N GLU A 446 -16.20 17.09 -1.45
CA GLU A 446 -16.49 18.06 -0.37
C GLU A 446 -17.86 18.75 -0.51
N LYS A 447 -18.49 18.70 -1.69
CA LYS A 447 -19.86 19.24 -1.91
C LYS A 447 -20.96 18.33 -1.36
N ARG A 448 -20.63 17.14 -0.90
CA ARG A 448 -21.61 16.21 -0.32
C ARG A 448 -22.03 16.70 1.06
N ALA A 449 -23.31 16.51 1.38
CA ALA A 449 -23.86 16.86 2.70
C ALA A 449 -23.43 15.92 3.83
N ASP A 450 -22.83 14.77 3.49
CA ASP A 450 -22.28 13.78 4.43
C ASP A 450 -20.75 13.84 4.55
N VAL A 451 -20.15 14.98 4.11
CA VAL A 451 -18.74 15.31 4.29
C VAL A 451 -18.64 16.64 5.01
N LEU A 452 -18.13 16.62 6.23
CA LEU A 452 -17.83 17.83 7.01
C LEU A 452 -16.42 18.29 6.70
N THR A 453 -16.22 19.58 6.49
CA THR A 453 -14.91 20.18 6.21
C THR A 453 -14.51 21.20 7.28
N PHE A 454 -13.27 21.08 7.77
CA PHE A 454 -12.69 22.00 8.75
C PHE A 454 -11.36 22.53 8.21
N THR A 455 -11.26 23.84 8.02
CA THR A 455 -10.16 24.47 7.28
C THR A 455 -9.46 25.53 8.12
N THR A 456 -8.13 25.60 8.08
CA THR A 456 -7.37 26.69 8.72
C THR A 456 -7.58 28.00 8.00
N GLU A 457 -7.24 29.11 8.65
CA GLU A 457 -6.95 30.35 7.91
C GLU A 457 -5.85 30.11 6.88
N THR A 458 -5.77 31.00 5.89
CA THR A 458 -4.70 30.97 4.88
C THR A 458 -3.34 31.09 5.57
N LEU A 459 -2.45 30.14 5.29
CA LEU A 459 -1.11 30.09 5.86
C LEU A 459 -0.30 31.32 5.44
N THR A 460 0.34 31.97 6.38
CA THR A 460 1.23 33.11 6.16
C THR A 460 2.68 32.73 5.95
N GLU A 461 3.04 31.50 6.30
CA GLU A 461 4.36 30.88 6.14
C GLU A 461 4.22 29.40 5.80
N ASP A 462 5.28 28.82 5.28
CA ASP A 462 5.33 27.39 4.97
C ASP A 462 5.27 26.55 6.25
N ILE A 463 4.42 25.52 6.27
CA ILE A 463 4.32 24.56 7.38
C ILE A 463 4.62 23.16 6.87
N GLU A 464 5.67 22.55 7.40
CA GLU A 464 5.97 21.14 7.13
C GLU A 464 5.27 20.24 8.13
N VAL A 465 4.52 19.24 7.59
CA VAL A 465 3.93 18.16 8.36
C VAL A 465 4.63 16.88 7.96
N THR A 466 5.46 16.32 8.85
CA THR A 466 6.24 15.09 8.63
C THR A 466 6.12 14.18 9.84
N GLY A 467 5.45 13.07 9.71
CA GLY A 467 5.21 12.10 10.78
C GLY A 467 3.86 11.40 10.64
N PRO A 468 3.50 10.55 11.63
CA PRO A 468 2.17 9.99 11.75
C PRO A 468 1.15 11.08 12.13
N ILE A 469 -0.08 10.92 11.63
CA ILE A 469 -1.18 11.87 11.84
C ILE A 469 -2.37 11.11 12.41
N SER A 470 -3.08 11.73 13.34
CA SER A 470 -4.33 11.21 13.88
C SER A 470 -5.37 12.31 14.04
N ALA A 471 -6.63 11.93 13.98
CA ALA A 471 -7.76 12.75 14.34
C ALA A 471 -8.51 12.13 15.52
N THR A 472 -8.84 12.94 16.53
CA THR A 472 -9.70 12.51 17.64
C THR A 472 -11.00 13.29 17.56
N ILE A 473 -12.11 12.58 17.45
CA ILE A 473 -13.46 13.16 17.42
C ILE A 473 -14.32 12.59 18.54
N TRP A 474 -15.22 13.42 19.07
CA TRP A 474 -16.30 12.98 19.94
C TRP A 474 -17.59 13.02 19.13
N ALA A 475 -18.19 11.85 18.93
CA ALA A 475 -19.36 11.75 18.08
C ALA A 475 -20.39 10.78 18.66
N SER A 476 -21.65 10.96 18.26
CA SER A 476 -22.75 10.05 18.53
C SER A 476 -23.41 9.60 17.23
N SER A 477 -24.14 8.51 17.30
CA SER A 477 -25.00 8.01 16.21
C SER A 477 -26.32 7.54 16.78
N ASP A 478 -27.39 7.59 16.00
CA ASP A 478 -28.66 6.93 16.33
C ASP A 478 -28.67 5.43 15.97
N ALA A 479 -27.55 4.90 15.48
CA ALA A 479 -27.32 3.49 15.15
C ALA A 479 -26.51 2.75 16.23
N LEU A 480 -26.50 1.41 16.14
CA LEU A 480 -25.73 0.53 17.04
C LEU A 480 -24.24 0.44 16.64
N ASP A 481 -23.92 0.68 15.38
CA ASP A 481 -22.58 0.70 14.82
C ASP A 481 -22.54 1.65 13.63
N THR A 482 -21.39 2.22 13.35
CA THR A 482 -21.12 3.06 12.17
C THR A 482 -19.62 3.14 11.94
N ASP A 483 -19.18 3.83 10.90
CA ASP A 483 -17.76 4.14 10.70
C ASP A 483 -17.55 5.66 10.76
N PHE A 484 -16.33 6.08 11.15
CA PHE A 484 -15.88 7.46 10.99
C PHE A 484 -14.57 7.50 10.22
N THR A 485 -14.48 8.44 9.28
CA THR A 485 -13.29 8.69 8.45
C THR A 485 -12.74 10.08 8.70
N ALA A 486 -11.42 10.22 8.59
CA ALA A 486 -10.76 11.50 8.57
C ALA A 486 -9.78 11.58 7.39
N THR A 487 -9.75 12.69 6.68
CA THR A 487 -8.93 12.90 5.48
C THR A 487 -8.16 14.20 5.60
N LEU A 488 -6.83 14.16 5.44
CA LEU A 488 -5.98 15.36 5.41
C LEU A 488 -5.84 15.87 3.98
N VAL A 489 -6.10 17.15 3.80
CA VAL A 489 -6.14 17.81 2.50
C VAL A 489 -5.27 19.06 2.51
N ASP A 490 -4.52 19.28 1.44
CA ASP A 490 -3.83 20.51 1.12
C ASP A 490 -4.70 21.33 0.17
N VAL A 491 -5.26 22.44 0.64
CA VAL A 491 -6.07 23.32 -0.17
C VAL A 491 -5.17 24.33 -0.87
N GLU A 492 -4.92 24.08 -2.15
CA GLU A 492 -4.06 24.88 -3.03
C GLU A 492 -4.87 26.03 -3.64
N PRO A 493 -4.41 27.27 -3.54
CA PRO A 493 -5.12 28.39 -4.13
C PRO A 493 -5.15 28.31 -5.65
N ALA A 494 -6.22 28.81 -6.27
CA ALA A 494 -6.32 28.92 -7.72
C ALA A 494 -5.12 29.66 -8.31
N ALA A 495 -4.57 29.12 -9.40
CA ALA A 495 -3.42 29.75 -10.04
C ALA A 495 -3.80 31.11 -10.67
N ALA A 496 -3.15 32.17 -10.24
CA ALA A 496 -3.45 33.55 -10.63
C ALA A 496 -3.25 33.87 -12.14
N ASP A 497 -2.52 32.99 -12.88
CA ASP A 497 -2.00 33.31 -14.23
C ASP A 497 -2.41 32.32 -15.34
N THR A 498 -3.37 31.44 -15.13
CA THR A 498 -3.82 30.56 -16.20
C THR A 498 -5.02 31.10 -16.95
N ALA A 499 -4.84 31.36 -18.24
CA ALA A 499 -5.94 31.62 -19.20
C ALA A 499 -6.85 30.38 -19.38
N ALA A 500 -6.66 29.33 -18.61
CA ALA A 500 -7.45 28.11 -18.55
C ALA A 500 -8.48 28.20 -17.39
N ALA A 501 -9.65 27.67 -17.63
CA ALA A 501 -10.90 27.78 -16.89
C ALA A 501 -10.89 27.25 -15.40
N ASP A 502 -9.76 27.08 -14.77
CA ASP A 502 -9.65 26.59 -13.39
C ASP A 502 -9.48 27.77 -12.44
N THR A 503 -10.59 28.33 -12.01
CA THR A 503 -10.66 29.55 -11.18
C THR A 503 -10.95 29.25 -9.70
N HIS A 504 -10.93 28.00 -9.26
CA HIS A 504 -11.21 27.60 -7.89
C HIS A 504 -10.01 26.87 -7.26
N ASP A 505 -9.94 26.96 -5.95
CA ASP A 505 -8.94 26.26 -5.16
C ASP A 505 -9.08 24.75 -5.34
N LYS A 506 -7.96 24.02 -5.26
CA LYS A 506 -7.94 22.56 -5.33
C LYS A 506 -7.78 21.97 -3.95
N ALA A 507 -8.57 20.97 -3.63
CA ALA A 507 -8.51 20.23 -2.37
C ALA A 507 -7.74 18.92 -2.57
N ILE A 508 -6.40 18.95 -2.46
CA ILE A 508 -5.53 17.81 -2.76
C ILE A 508 -5.36 16.91 -1.53
N ILE A 509 -5.86 15.68 -1.64
CA ILE A 509 -5.71 14.68 -0.57
C ILE A 509 -4.25 14.25 -0.36
N LEU A 510 -3.86 14.09 0.91
CA LEU A 510 -2.54 13.60 1.30
C LEU A 510 -2.60 12.20 1.94
N CYS A 511 -3.43 12.04 2.95
CA CYS A 511 -3.62 10.78 3.66
C CYS A 511 -5.02 10.73 4.28
N GLU A 512 -5.45 9.55 4.69
CA GLU A 512 -6.76 9.33 5.28
C GLU A 512 -6.76 8.13 6.23
N GLY A 513 -7.74 8.09 7.11
CA GLY A 513 -7.96 7.00 8.04
C GLY A 513 -9.43 6.69 8.25
N ILE A 514 -9.70 5.53 8.85
CA ILE A 514 -11.04 5.06 9.18
C ILE A 514 -11.02 4.29 10.50
N VAL A 515 -12.11 4.39 11.26
CA VAL A 515 -12.37 3.55 12.43
C VAL A 515 -13.82 3.08 12.42
N ARG A 516 -14.03 1.79 12.71
CA ARG A 516 -15.36 1.23 12.94
C ARG A 516 -15.73 1.36 14.41
N ALA A 517 -16.90 1.92 14.68
CA ALA A 517 -17.30 2.32 16.03
C ALA A 517 -17.27 1.17 17.04
N ARG A 518 -17.63 -0.06 16.65
CA ARG A 518 -17.52 -1.22 17.54
C ARG A 518 -16.09 -1.56 17.94
N PHE A 519 -15.06 -1.13 17.17
CA PHE A 519 -13.65 -1.36 17.43
C PHE A 519 -12.92 -0.12 17.98
N ARG A 520 -13.65 0.92 18.44
CA ARG A 520 -13.06 2.15 19.01
C ARG A 520 -12.13 1.91 20.20
N ASN A 521 -12.33 0.80 20.93
CA ASN A 521 -11.54 0.43 22.10
C ASN A 521 -10.45 -0.64 21.81
N GLY A 522 -10.22 -0.96 20.54
CA GLY A 522 -9.27 -1.99 20.09
C GLY A 522 -9.93 -3.04 19.21
N THR A 523 -9.10 -3.70 18.41
CA THR A 523 -9.56 -4.67 17.39
C THR A 523 -9.82 -6.06 17.95
N ASP A 524 -9.45 -6.32 19.19
CA ASP A 524 -9.64 -7.56 19.93
C ASP A 524 -10.88 -7.55 20.85
N ASN A 525 -11.53 -6.39 21.02
CA ASN A 525 -12.66 -6.23 21.95
C ASN A 525 -13.78 -5.36 21.35
N PRO A 526 -14.58 -5.86 20.40
CA PRO A 526 -15.65 -5.10 19.79
C PRO A 526 -16.79 -4.82 20.79
N GLU A 527 -17.27 -3.59 20.80
CA GLU A 527 -18.36 -3.13 21.65
C GLU A 527 -19.29 -2.19 20.88
N LEU A 528 -20.55 -2.57 20.72
CA LEU A 528 -21.56 -1.75 20.05
C LEU A 528 -21.81 -0.44 20.81
N MET A 529 -22.24 0.58 20.08
CA MET A 529 -22.65 1.85 20.67
C MET A 529 -24.06 1.75 21.27
N MET A 530 -24.34 2.64 22.21
CA MET A 530 -25.72 2.97 22.62
C MET A 530 -26.16 4.17 21.78
N PRO A 531 -27.27 4.07 21.03
CA PRO A 531 -27.76 5.16 20.20
C PRO A 531 -27.92 6.47 20.98
N GLY A 532 -27.30 7.54 20.46
CA GLY A 532 -27.33 8.86 21.06
C GLY A 532 -26.28 9.13 22.13
N ASP A 533 -25.54 8.14 22.60
CA ASP A 533 -24.41 8.37 23.51
C ASP A 533 -23.19 8.89 22.72
N ILE A 534 -22.42 9.75 23.35
CA ILE A 534 -21.20 10.34 22.78
C ILE A 534 -20.01 9.46 23.14
N TYR A 535 -19.21 9.12 22.13
CA TYR A 535 -17.98 8.35 22.26
C TYR A 535 -16.79 9.09 21.66
N GLU A 536 -15.60 8.80 22.19
CA GLU A 536 -14.33 9.24 21.61
C GLU A 536 -13.89 8.24 20.54
N PHE A 537 -13.49 8.75 19.36
CA PHE A 537 -12.93 7.97 18.27
C PHE A 537 -11.56 8.52 17.92
N GLU A 538 -10.55 7.65 18.01
CA GLU A 538 -9.22 7.94 17.50
C GLU A 538 -9.07 7.34 16.11
N ILE A 539 -8.78 8.18 15.12
CA ILE A 539 -8.65 7.81 13.72
C ILE A 539 -7.18 7.96 13.34
N ASP A 540 -6.47 6.85 13.18
CA ASP A 540 -5.12 6.83 12.63
C ASP A 540 -5.19 7.15 11.13
N MET A 541 -4.59 8.27 10.72
CA MET A 541 -4.58 8.75 9.35
C MET A 541 -3.28 8.39 8.63
N TRP A 542 -2.50 7.49 9.23
CA TRP A 542 -1.21 6.99 8.73
C TRP A 542 -0.11 8.06 8.76
N ASP A 543 0.86 7.91 7.87
CA ASP A 543 2.08 8.72 7.82
C ASP A 543 2.11 9.59 6.57
N THR A 544 2.66 10.80 6.68
CA THR A 544 2.91 11.68 5.53
C THR A 544 4.17 12.53 5.71
N SER A 545 4.63 13.13 4.62
CA SER A 545 5.60 14.21 4.64
C SER A 545 5.24 15.21 3.55
N ASN A 546 4.69 16.36 3.94
CA ASN A 546 4.24 17.41 3.03
C ASN A 546 4.57 18.80 3.60
N LEU A 547 5.05 19.68 2.75
CA LEU A 547 5.19 21.11 3.01
C LEU A 547 3.94 21.82 2.47
N PHE A 548 3.08 22.29 3.36
CA PHE A 548 2.00 23.22 3.04
C PHE A 548 2.60 24.61 2.83
N LYS A 549 2.44 25.18 1.65
CA LYS A 549 3.05 26.47 1.31
C LYS A 549 2.26 27.66 1.88
N ALA A 550 2.94 28.75 2.08
CA ALA A 550 2.27 30.04 2.34
C ALA A 550 1.25 30.33 1.23
N GLY A 551 0.06 30.77 1.61
CA GLY A 551 -1.07 30.92 0.69
C GLY A 551 -2.00 29.71 0.59
N HIS A 552 -1.56 28.51 1.01
CA HIS A 552 -2.40 27.31 1.12
C HIS A 552 -3.20 27.30 2.43
N ARG A 553 -4.08 26.33 2.59
CA ARG A 553 -4.81 26.04 3.82
C ARG A 553 -4.75 24.55 4.12
N ILE A 554 -4.67 24.18 5.40
CA ILE A 554 -4.78 22.80 5.85
C ILE A 554 -6.25 22.51 6.10
N ARG A 555 -6.76 21.38 5.59
CA ARG A 555 -8.14 20.95 5.77
C ARG A 555 -8.23 19.53 6.26
N ILE A 556 -9.20 19.27 7.15
CA ILE A 556 -9.65 17.94 7.54
C ILE A 556 -11.08 17.75 7.06
N GLU A 557 -11.34 16.61 6.41
CA GLU A 557 -12.68 16.14 6.11
C GLU A 557 -13.06 15.04 7.11
N ILE A 558 -14.30 15.06 7.60
CA ILE A 558 -14.88 14.00 8.45
C ILE A 558 -16.14 13.44 7.76
N SER A 559 -16.26 12.11 7.73
CA SER A 559 -17.42 11.42 7.17
C SER A 559 -17.60 10.03 7.81
N SER A 560 -18.54 9.21 7.28
CA SER A 560 -18.82 7.84 7.77
C SER A 560 -18.56 6.75 6.73
N SER A 561 -17.92 7.04 5.62
CA SER A 561 -17.65 6.05 4.59
C SER A 561 -16.54 6.46 3.62
N ASN A 562 -15.94 5.48 2.97
CA ASN A 562 -14.92 5.64 1.93
C ASN A 562 -14.95 4.39 1.04
N PHE A 563 -15.92 4.33 0.13
CA PHE A 563 -16.23 3.15 -0.67
C PHE A 563 -15.77 3.34 -2.14
N PRO A 564 -15.14 2.34 -2.76
CA PRO A 564 -14.98 0.95 -2.36
C PRO A 564 -13.62 0.63 -1.70
N ARG A 565 -12.82 1.60 -1.26
CA ARG A 565 -11.60 1.29 -0.53
C ARG A 565 -11.90 0.40 0.67
N TYR A 566 -12.89 0.78 1.45
CA TYR A 566 -13.37 0.06 2.61
C TYR A 566 -14.80 -0.45 2.42
N ASN A 567 -15.13 -1.56 3.08
CA ASN A 567 -16.50 -2.04 3.08
C ASN A 567 -17.42 -1.06 3.83
N ARG A 568 -18.66 -0.94 3.32
CA ARG A 568 -19.69 -0.12 3.96
C ARG A 568 -20.06 -0.69 5.33
N ASN A 569 -20.19 0.16 6.34
CA ASN A 569 -20.94 -0.21 7.54
C ASN A 569 -22.44 -0.11 7.24
N LEU A 570 -23.20 -1.14 7.54
CA LEU A 570 -24.65 -1.13 7.33
C LEU A 570 -25.42 -0.52 8.50
N ASN A 571 -24.71 -0.06 9.54
CA ASN A 571 -25.22 0.59 10.76
C ASN A 571 -26.13 -0.29 11.65
N SER A 572 -26.42 -1.52 11.28
CA SER A 572 -27.32 -2.43 11.99
C SER A 572 -26.79 -2.93 13.34
N GLY A 573 -25.43 -3.01 13.46
CA GLY A 573 -24.77 -3.66 14.59
C GLY A 573 -24.67 -5.19 14.48
N ASN A 574 -25.18 -5.81 13.41
CA ASN A 574 -25.07 -7.24 13.15
C ASN A 574 -23.62 -7.67 12.87
N PRO A 575 -23.29 -8.98 12.88
CA PRO A 575 -22.00 -9.48 12.42
C PRO A 575 -21.72 -9.07 10.97
N ILE A 576 -20.55 -8.49 10.70
CA ILE A 576 -20.20 -7.86 9.42
C ILE A 576 -20.30 -8.84 8.25
N ALA A 577 -19.85 -10.09 8.46
CA ALA A 577 -19.79 -11.11 7.43
C ALA A 577 -21.16 -11.44 6.82
N THR A 578 -22.19 -11.56 7.67
CA THR A 578 -23.53 -12.09 7.32
C THR A 578 -24.61 -11.03 7.26
N ASP A 579 -24.26 -9.76 7.49
CA ASP A 579 -25.22 -8.68 7.56
C ASP A 579 -25.82 -8.32 6.19
N THR A 580 -27.13 -8.10 6.19
CA THR A 580 -27.91 -7.64 5.01
C THR A 580 -28.88 -6.50 5.36
N GLU A 581 -28.91 -6.09 6.63
CA GLU A 581 -29.82 -5.05 7.10
C GLU A 581 -29.20 -3.67 6.94
N ILE A 582 -29.73 -2.87 6.04
CA ILE A 582 -29.26 -1.51 5.75
C ILE A 582 -30.04 -0.52 6.61
N VAL A 583 -29.34 0.25 7.42
CA VAL A 583 -29.90 1.28 8.30
C VAL A 583 -29.29 2.64 7.94
N VAL A 584 -30.11 3.61 7.61
CA VAL A 584 -29.67 5.01 7.47
C VAL A 584 -29.50 5.59 8.87
N ALA A 585 -28.38 6.24 9.14
CA ALA A 585 -28.03 6.73 10.48
C ALA A 585 -27.66 8.22 10.47
N ASN A 586 -28.03 8.92 11.55
CA ASN A 586 -27.64 10.30 11.77
C ASN A 586 -26.46 10.35 12.74
N GLN A 587 -25.41 11.02 12.29
CA GLN A 587 -24.17 11.26 13.03
C GLN A 587 -24.17 12.70 13.57
N THR A 588 -23.68 12.88 14.79
CA THR A 588 -23.59 14.22 15.41
C THR A 588 -22.30 14.34 16.18
#